data_ebd53ed3571c0a6b04a975d10b019203
#
_entry.id   ebd53ed3571c0a6b04a975d10b019203
#
_cell.length_a   1.000
_cell.length_b   1.000
_cell.length_c   1.000
_cell.angle_alpha   90.00
_cell.angle_beta   90.00
_cell.angle_gamma   90.00
#
_symmetry.space_group_name_H-M   'P 1'
#
loop_
_entity.id
_entity.type
_entity.pdbx_description
1 polymer ?
#
loop_
_entity_poly.entity_id
_entity_poly.type
_entity_poly.pdbx_seq_one_letter_code
_entity_poly.pdbx_strand_id
1 'polypeptide(L)'
;MTTKNIKNQGFTLVELLIVIVIIAILTVVSLVAYNGLQNQAKTSAAKSAADAVAKKAELYNTAESSYPADLAKLTDAAKSGEPYYLDTKTVNAGTFATPPAAPPKEANTIEYKVCADNKGAHVKYYNFSESKVEERTVGTCPAATTSGS
;
A
#
# COMPACT_ATOMS: atom_id res chain seq x y z
N MET A 1 4.74 -22.65 -69.16
CA MET A 1 4.25 -22.12 -67.86
C MET A 1 4.83 -22.99 -66.79
N THR A 2 5.81 -22.47 -66.07
CA THR A 2 6.44 -23.16 -64.94
C THR A 2 5.64 -22.91 -63.69
N THR A 3 4.91 -23.88 -63.23
CA THR A 3 4.24 -23.88 -61.93
C THR A 3 5.32 -24.01 -60.85
N LYS A 4 5.55 -22.91 -60.15
CA LYS A 4 6.44 -22.85 -59.00
C LYS A 4 5.79 -23.64 -57.85
N ASN A 5 6.27 -24.85 -57.61
CA ASN A 5 5.83 -25.69 -56.51
C ASN A 5 6.32 -25.04 -55.20
N ILE A 6 5.44 -24.35 -54.51
CA ILE A 6 5.68 -23.84 -53.17
C ILE A 6 5.63 -25.05 -52.24
N LYS A 7 6.80 -25.55 -51.85
CA LYS A 7 6.90 -26.59 -50.80
C LYS A 7 6.33 -25.98 -49.51
N ASN A 8 5.13 -26.38 -49.17
CA ASN A 8 4.58 -26.16 -47.83
C ASN A 8 5.45 -26.95 -46.85
N GLN A 9 6.37 -26.24 -46.21
CA GLN A 9 7.12 -26.79 -45.08
C GLN A 9 6.19 -26.79 -43.87
N GLY A 10 5.65 -27.96 -43.52
CA GLY A 10 4.87 -28.14 -42.30
C GLY A 10 5.75 -28.16 -41.06
N PHE A 11 5.23 -27.70 -39.94
CA PHE A 11 5.87 -27.83 -38.62
C PHE A 11 5.95 -29.28 -38.18
N THR A 12 7.05 -29.66 -37.50
CA THR A 12 7.16 -30.96 -36.86
C THR A 12 6.44 -30.93 -35.48
N LEU A 13 5.95 -32.08 -35.03
CA LEU A 13 5.33 -32.22 -33.70
C LEU A 13 6.30 -31.81 -32.58
N VAL A 14 7.59 -32.10 -32.74
CA VAL A 14 8.64 -31.77 -31.77
C VAL A 14 8.85 -30.24 -31.67
N GLU A 15 8.87 -29.53 -32.81
CA GLU A 15 8.98 -28.08 -32.83
C GLU A 15 7.81 -27.42 -32.10
N LEU A 16 6.60 -27.88 -32.33
CA LEU A 16 5.42 -27.36 -31.62
C LEU A 16 5.48 -27.65 -30.11
N LEU A 17 5.90 -28.90 -29.75
CA LEU A 17 6.01 -29.33 -28.36
C LEU A 17 7.01 -28.46 -27.57
N ILE A 18 8.19 -28.19 -28.16
CA ILE A 18 9.20 -27.35 -27.52
C ILE A 18 8.65 -25.93 -27.26
N VAL A 19 7.92 -25.34 -28.19
CA VAL A 19 7.36 -24.01 -28.07
C VAL A 19 6.35 -23.92 -26.92
N ILE A 20 5.42 -24.88 -26.84
CA ILE A 20 4.43 -24.88 -25.74
C ILE A 20 5.06 -25.13 -24.38
N VAL A 21 6.10 -25.93 -24.26
CA VAL A 21 6.84 -26.17 -23.02
C VAL A 21 7.54 -24.89 -22.56
N ILE A 22 8.21 -24.17 -23.48
CA ILE A 22 8.88 -22.93 -23.17
C ILE A 22 7.86 -21.87 -22.71
N ILE A 23 6.74 -21.75 -23.41
CA ILE A 23 5.67 -20.80 -23.02
C ILE A 23 5.11 -21.17 -21.65
N ALA A 24 4.88 -22.44 -21.35
CA ALA A 24 4.39 -22.88 -20.05
C ALA A 24 5.35 -22.50 -18.92
N ILE A 25 6.64 -22.73 -19.08
CA ILE A 25 7.66 -22.37 -18.08
C ILE A 25 7.71 -20.85 -17.88
N LEU A 26 7.76 -20.08 -18.96
CA LEU A 26 7.80 -18.61 -18.88
C LEU A 26 6.54 -18.03 -18.22
N THR A 27 5.38 -18.61 -18.49
CA THR A 27 4.11 -18.18 -17.89
C THR A 27 4.13 -18.37 -16.38
N VAL A 28 4.58 -19.51 -15.87
CA VAL A 28 4.65 -19.79 -14.43
C VAL A 28 5.61 -18.82 -13.74
N VAL A 29 6.81 -18.62 -14.27
CA VAL A 29 7.81 -17.70 -13.70
C VAL A 29 7.30 -16.26 -13.70
N SER A 30 6.66 -15.84 -14.80
CA SER A 30 6.11 -14.49 -14.91
C SER A 30 4.98 -14.23 -13.90
N LEU A 31 4.13 -15.22 -13.62
CA LEU A 31 3.03 -15.09 -12.66
C LEU A 31 3.54 -14.88 -11.23
N VAL A 32 4.56 -15.62 -10.82
CA VAL A 32 5.16 -15.48 -9.48
C VAL A 32 5.83 -14.12 -9.33
N ALA A 33 6.61 -13.70 -10.33
CA ALA A 33 7.25 -12.37 -10.32
C ALA A 33 6.23 -11.23 -10.29
N TYR A 34 5.11 -11.36 -10.99
CA TYR A 34 4.06 -10.35 -11.05
C TYR A 34 3.38 -10.14 -9.69
N ASN A 35 3.09 -11.20 -8.95
CA ASN A 35 2.49 -11.10 -7.61
C ASN A 35 3.43 -10.39 -6.62
N GLY A 36 4.71 -10.69 -6.66
CA GLY A 36 5.72 -10.00 -5.84
C GLY A 36 5.79 -8.51 -6.14
N LEU A 37 5.79 -8.14 -7.41
CA LEU A 37 5.82 -6.74 -7.84
C LEU A 37 4.55 -5.97 -7.45
N GLN A 38 3.38 -6.60 -7.56
CA GLN A 38 2.12 -6.00 -7.09
C GLN A 38 2.13 -5.71 -5.59
N ASN A 39 2.59 -6.66 -4.78
CA ASN A 39 2.68 -6.48 -3.33
C ASN A 39 3.65 -5.36 -2.95
N GLN A 40 4.78 -5.26 -3.66
CA GLN A 40 5.73 -4.17 -3.48
C GLN A 40 5.13 -2.81 -3.86
N ALA A 41 4.39 -2.73 -4.96
CA ALA A 41 3.72 -1.51 -5.39
C ALA A 41 2.65 -1.07 -4.38
N LYS A 42 1.84 -2.00 -3.87
CA LYS A 42 0.84 -1.74 -2.82
C LYS A 42 1.49 -1.29 -1.51
N THR A 43 2.59 -1.91 -1.10
CA THR A 43 3.36 -1.51 0.09
C THR A 43 3.93 -0.09 -0.07
N SER A 44 4.47 0.25 -1.24
CA SER A 44 4.95 1.60 -1.53
C SER A 44 3.83 2.64 -1.48
N ALA A 45 2.65 2.31 -2.01
CA ALA A 45 1.47 3.19 -1.95
C ALA A 45 0.99 3.38 -0.50
N ALA A 46 0.92 2.31 0.30
CA ALA A 46 0.57 2.35 1.72
C ALA A 46 1.54 3.22 2.52
N LYS A 47 2.83 3.02 2.31
CA LYS A 47 3.88 3.82 2.95
C LYS A 47 3.80 5.29 2.57
N SER A 48 3.59 5.60 1.29
CA SER A 48 3.43 6.98 0.80
C SER A 48 2.19 7.65 1.42
N ALA A 49 1.08 6.92 1.57
CA ALA A 49 -0.11 7.43 2.25
C ALA A 49 0.16 7.70 3.73
N ALA A 50 0.88 6.80 4.42
CA ALA A 50 1.27 7.00 5.82
C ALA A 50 2.20 8.21 5.99
N ASP A 51 3.16 8.40 5.09
CA ASP A 51 4.05 9.55 5.08
C ASP A 51 3.29 10.87 4.84
N ALA A 52 2.28 10.86 3.96
CA ALA A 52 1.41 12.01 3.72
C ALA A 52 0.59 12.37 4.98
N VAL A 53 0.01 11.39 5.65
CA VAL A 53 -0.72 11.58 6.92
C VAL A 53 0.21 12.14 7.99
N ALA A 54 1.39 11.55 8.16
CA ALA A 54 2.39 12.00 9.12
C ALA A 54 2.77 13.48 8.92
N LYS A 55 3.11 13.84 7.68
CA LYS A 55 3.46 15.22 7.32
C LYS A 55 2.30 16.20 7.55
N LYS A 56 1.08 15.83 7.20
CA LYS A 56 -0.10 16.67 7.41
C LYS A 56 -0.47 16.80 8.89
N ALA A 57 -0.26 15.75 9.69
CA ALA A 57 -0.44 15.81 11.13
C ALA A 57 0.57 16.77 11.80
N GLU A 58 1.81 16.81 11.33
CA GLU A 58 2.82 17.77 11.80
C GLU A 58 2.45 19.22 11.42
N LEU A 59 1.96 19.43 10.18
CA LEU A 59 1.48 20.75 9.77
C LEU A 59 0.26 21.19 10.58
N TYR A 60 -0.66 20.30 10.89
CA TYR A 60 -1.78 20.57 11.78
C TYR A 60 -1.31 20.97 13.17
N ASN A 61 -0.34 20.24 13.75
CA ASN A 61 0.25 20.57 15.03
C ASN A 61 0.90 21.95 15.03
N THR A 62 1.52 22.36 13.93
CA THR A 62 2.11 23.69 13.79
C THR A 62 1.05 24.78 13.77
N ALA A 63 -0.12 24.52 13.16
CA ALA A 63 -1.22 25.47 13.06
C ALA A 63 -2.09 25.54 14.33
N GLU A 64 -2.37 24.38 14.94
CA GLU A 64 -3.35 24.24 16.03
C GLU A 64 -2.69 23.95 17.40
N SER A 65 -1.36 23.87 17.46
CA SER A 65 -0.57 23.54 18.66
C SER A 65 -0.90 22.20 19.30
N SER A 66 -1.48 21.29 18.54
CA SER A 66 -1.83 19.93 18.97
C SER A 66 -1.93 19.00 17.75
N TYR A 67 -1.70 17.72 17.93
CA TYR A 67 -1.95 16.75 16.87
C TYR A 67 -3.45 16.54 16.67
N PRO A 68 -3.92 16.26 15.42
CA PRO A 68 -5.33 16.04 15.16
C PRO A 68 -5.86 14.85 15.97
N ALA A 69 -7.07 14.97 16.49
CA ALA A 69 -7.69 13.92 17.30
C ALA A 69 -7.96 12.64 16.49
N ASP A 70 -8.26 12.83 15.21
CA ASP A 70 -8.53 11.76 14.26
C ASP A 70 -8.16 12.17 12.82
N LEU A 71 -8.19 11.22 11.90
CA LEU A 71 -7.88 11.46 10.49
C LEU A 71 -8.90 12.40 9.82
N ALA A 72 -10.15 12.44 10.32
CA ALA A 72 -11.20 13.30 9.77
C ALA A 72 -10.84 14.79 9.88
N LYS A 73 -10.06 15.18 10.88
CA LYS A 73 -9.57 16.56 11.02
C LYS A 73 -8.65 16.99 9.87
N LEU A 74 -7.93 16.06 9.29
CA LEU A 74 -7.06 16.31 8.14
C LEU A 74 -7.81 16.26 6.81
N THR A 75 -8.93 15.53 6.74
CA THR A 75 -9.70 15.31 5.51
C THR A 75 -10.99 16.13 5.43
N ASP A 76 -11.20 17.06 6.36
CA ASP A 76 -12.38 17.93 6.38
C ASP A 76 -12.38 18.86 5.15
N ALA A 77 -13.37 18.68 4.27
CA ALA A 77 -13.52 19.47 3.05
C ALA A 77 -13.68 20.98 3.33
N ALA A 78 -14.21 21.37 4.51
CA ALA A 78 -14.29 22.77 4.92
C ALA A 78 -12.91 23.39 5.14
N LYS A 79 -11.89 22.58 5.33
CA LYS A 79 -10.48 22.96 5.54
C LYS A 79 -9.60 22.76 4.31
N SER A 80 -10.18 22.60 3.13
CA SER A 80 -9.44 22.29 1.89
C SER A 80 -8.40 23.35 1.48
N GLY A 81 -8.50 24.57 2.00
CA GLY A 81 -7.50 25.62 1.81
C GLY A 81 -6.34 25.61 2.81
N GLU A 82 -6.42 24.80 3.85
CA GLU A 82 -5.38 24.76 4.88
C GLU A 82 -4.18 23.91 4.45
N PRO A 83 -2.95 24.26 4.87
CA PRO A 83 -1.74 23.52 4.48
C PRO A 83 -1.72 22.07 4.97
N TYR A 84 -2.45 21.78 6.03
CA TYR A 84 -2.57 20.43 6.61
C TYR A 84 -3.71 19.60 5.98
N TYR A 85 -4.50 20.16 5.07
CA TYR A 85 -5.57 19.42 4.40
C TYR A 85 -5.01 18.24 3.59
N LEU A 86 -5.70 17.10 3.69
CA LEU A 86 -5.39 15.87 2.97
C LEU A 86 -6.64 15.41 2.20
N ASP A 87 -6.50 15.26 0.89
CA ASP A 87 -7.61 14.79 0.04
C ASP A 87 -7.98 13.34 0.40
N THR A 88 -9.28 13.09 0.57
CA THR A 88 -9.83 11.75 0.85
C THR A 88 -9.51 10.71 -0.21
N LYS A 89 -9.15 11.13 -1.43
CA LYS A 89 -8.66 10.22 -2.49
C LYS A 89 -7.25 9.70 -2.24
N THR A 90 -6.46 10.43 -1.45
CA THR A 90 -5.09 10.06 -1.13
C THR A 90 -5.02 9.00 -0.04
N VAL A 91 -5.97 9.05 0.92
CA VAL A 91 -5.95 8.21 2.12
C VAL A 91 -7.36 7.73 2.47
N ASN A 92 -7.49 6.44 2.72
CA ASN A 92 -8.68 5.83 3.29
C ASN A 92 -8.49 5.62 4.80
N ALA A 93 -9.41 6.10 5.61
CA ALA A 93 -9.42 5.81 7.04
C ALA A 93 -9.84 4.36 7.28
N GLY A 94 -9.08 3.65 8.10
CA GLY A 94 -9.37 2.27 8.46
C GLY A 94 -8.81 1.92 9.82
N THR A 95 -9.08 0.69 10.26
CA THR A 95 -8.54 0.10 11.48
C THR A 95 -7.93 -1.26 11.15
N PHE A 96 -6.83 -1.59 11.80
CA PHE A 96 -6.19 -2.89 11.64
C PHE A 96 -6.37 -3.71 12.91
N ALA A 97 -6.94 -4.92 12.76
CA ALA A 97 -6.97 -5.89 13.86
C ALA A 97 -5.54 -6.33 14.23
N THR A 98 -5.34 -6.71 15.47
CA THR A 98 -4.06 -7.24 15.94
C THR A 98 -4.28 -8.66 16.50
N PRO A 99 -3.77 -9.71 15.85
CA PRO A 99 -3.01 -9.71 14.57
C PRO A 99 -3.91 -9.38 13.38
N PRO A 100 -3.34 -8.87 12.26
CA PRO A 100 -4.12 -8.53 11.08
C PRO A 100 -4.73 -9.79 10.46
N ALA A 101 -6.07 -9.82 10.39
CA ALA A 101 -6.80 -10.98 9.88
C ALA A 101 -6.76 -11.08 8.34
N ALA A 102 -6.68 -9.95 7.66
CA ALA A 102 -6.63 -9.86 6.19
C ALA A 102 -6.04 -8.51 5.76
N PRO A 103 -5.43 -8.46 4.55
CA PRO A 103 -5.00 -7.20 3.98
C PRO A 103 -6.20 -6.29 3.68
N PRO A 104 -6.04 -4.96 3.79
CA PRO A 104 -7.08 -4.02 3.42
C PRO A 104 -7.35 -4.08 1.91
N LYS A 105 -8.58 -3.74 1.50
CA LYS A 105 -8.97 -3.69 0.08
C LYS A 105 -8.18 -2.63 -0.67
N GLU A 106 -8.03 -1.46 -0.05
CA GLU A 106 -7.32 -0.33 -0.62
C GLU A 106 -5.93 -0.22 0.00
N ALA A 107 -4.92 -0.09 -0.85
CA ALA A 107 -3.52 -0.01 -0.41
C ALA A 107 -3.24 1.21 0.46
N ASN A 108 -3.93 2.33 0.22
CA ASN A 108 -3.79 3.58 0.96
C ASN A 108 -4.65 3.65 2.23
N THR A 109 -5.08 2.49 2.77
CA THR A 109 -5.79 2.42 4.05
C THR A 109 -4.82 2.70 5.19
N ILE A 110 -5.16 3.69 6.03
CA ILE A 110 -4.35 4.15 7.16
C ILE A 110 -5.19 4.14 8.44
N GLU A 111 -4.64 3.60 9.50
CA GLU A 111 -5.15 3.79 10.85
C GLU A 111 -4.35 4.92 11.52
N TYR A 112 -5.06 5.93 11.97
CA TYR A 112 -4.49 7.06 12.68
C TYR A 112 -5.01 7.06 14.12
N LYS A 113 -4.11 7.17 15.08
CA LYS A 113 -4.47 7.28 16.51
C LYS A 113 -3.58 8.31 17.19
N VAL A 114 -4.20 9.36 17.70
CA VAL A 114 -3.51 10.37 18.50
C VAL A 114 -3.06 9.79 19.84
N CYS A 115 -1.92 10.23 20.34
CA CYS A 115 -1.42 9.87 21.67
C CYS A 115 -2.19 10.58 22.78
N ALA A 116 -2.20 10.01 23.97
CA ALA A 116 -3.02 10.49 25.11
C ALA A 116 -2.79 11.95 25.50
N ASP A 117 -1.58 12.47 25.24
CA ASP A 117 -1.18 13.84 25.53
C ASP A 117 -1.36 14.82 24.35
N ASN A 118 -1.88 14.34 23.22
CA ASN A 118 -2.03 15.08 21.95
C ASN A 118 -0.72 15.69 21.40
N LYS A 119 0.45 15.22 21.87
CA LYS A 119 1.77 15.68 21.40
C LYS A 119 2.38 14.79 20.33
N GLY A 120 1.66 13.77 19.90
CA GLY A 120 2.06 12.85 18.87
C GLY A 120 0.91 11.98 18.40
N ALA A 121 1.20 11.14 17.42
CA ALA A 121 0.25 10.18 16.89
C ALA A 121 0.94 8.93 16.33
N HIS A 122 0.22 7.83 16.32
CA HIS A 122 0.57 6.59 15.67
C HIS A 122 -0.14 6.50 14.31
N VAL A 123 0.63 6.29 13.26
CA VAL A 123 0.15 6.10 11.90
C VAL A 123 0.49 4.69 11.48
N LYS A 124 -0.53 3.85 11.30
CA LYS A 124 -0.34 2.45 10.90
C LYS A 124 -0.76 2.24 9.46
N TYR A 125 -0.03 1.39 8.77
CA TYR A 125 -0.30 0.97 7.40
C TYR A 125 0.03 -0.51 7.21
N TYR A 126 -0.52 -1.10 6.16
CA TYR A 126 -0.30 -2.52 5.86
C TYR A 126 0.85 -2.72 4.89
N ASN A 127 1.82 -3.54 5.26
CA ASN A 127 2.91 -4.00 4.40
C ASN A 127 2.46 -5.28 3.68
N PHE A 128 2.10 -5.17 2.40
CA PHE A 128 1.62 -6.28 1.58
C PHE A 128 2.71 -7.29 1.24
N SER A 129 3.97 -6.87 1.25
CA SER A 129 5.10 -7.76 0.96
C SER A 129 5.40 -8.70 2.13
N GLU A 130 5.22 -8.23 3.36
CA GLU A 130 5.50 -8.97 4.58
C GLU A 130 4.22 -9.43 5.31
N SER A 131 3.05 -9.08 4.76
CA SER A 131 1.72 -9.42 5.33
C SER A 131 1.57 -9.00 6.80
N LYS A 132 2.06 -7.81 7.15
CA LYS A 132 2.01 -7.28 8.51
C LYS A 132 1.59 -5.81 8.53
N VAL A 133 1.10 -5.36 9.69
CA VAL A 133 0.88 -3.94 9.96
C VAL A 133 2.18 -3.31 10.45
N GLU A 134 2.58 -2.22 9.84
CA GLU A 134 3.69 -1.38 10.28
C GLU A 134 3.16 -0.08 10.88
N GLU A 135 3.89 0.44 11.85
CA GLU A 135 3.55 1.65 12.57
C GLU A 135 4.65 2.70 12.43
N ARG A 136 4.23 3.93 12.24
CA ARG A 136 5.09 5.10 12.29
C ARG A 136 4.56 6.06 13.35
N THR A 137 5.42 6.48 14.26
CA THR A 137 5.09 7.51 15.26
C THR A 137 5.51 8.88 14.77
N VAL A 138 4.66 9.87 14.92
CA VAL A 138 4.94 11.30 14.66
C VAL A 138 4.79 12.07 15.96
N GLY A 139 5.64 13.06 16.17
CA GLY A 139 5.70 13.79 17.43
C GLY A 139 6.23 12.94 18.59
N THR A 140 5.80 13.26 19.78
CA THR A 140 6.22 12.56 21.01
C THR A 140 5.01 11.85 21.61
N CYS A 141 5.07 10.53 21.68
CA CYS A 141 4.07 9.75 22.38
C CYS A 141 4.64 9.19 23.67
N PRO A 142 3.93 9.31 24.81
CA PRO A 142 4.36 8.62 26.02
C PRO A 142 4.40 7.10 25.75
N ALA A 143 5.39 6.43 26.31
CA ALA A 143 5.48 4.98 26.22
C ALA A 143 4.16 4.37 26.71
N ALA A 144 3.62 3.42 25.91
CA ALA A 144 2.45 2.69 26.35
C ALA A 144 2.76 2.02 27.69
N THR A 145 2.11 2.47 28.77
CA THR A 145 2.13 1.74 30.03
C THR A 145 1.47 0.41 29.77
N THR A 146 2.27 -0.63 29.61
CA THR A 146 1.78 -2.00 29.70
C THR A 146 1.24 -2.18 31.11
N SER A 147 -0.05 -1.95 31.31
CA SER A 147 -0.72 -2.42 32.52
C SER A 147 -0.78 -3.93 32.39
N GLY A 148 0.24 -4.60 32.92
CA GLY A 148 0.18 -6.00 33.22
C GLY A 148 -0.87 -6.22 34.31
N SER A 149 -1.77 -7.10 34.03
CA SER A 149 -2.49 -7.92 35.02
C SER A 149 -2.96 -9.19 34.33
#